data_0f8a49f8690ebc30c62daa5f6931da89
#
_entry.id   0f8a49f8690ebc30c62daa5f6931da89
#
_cell.length_a   1.000
_cell.length_b   1.000
_cell.length_c   1.000
_cell.angle_alpha   90.00
_cell.angle_beta   90.00
_cell.angle_gamma   90.00
#
_symmetry.space_group_name_H-M   'P 1'
#
loop_
_entity.id
_entity.type
_entity.pdbx_description
1 polymer ?
#
loop_
_entity_poly.entity_id
_entity_poly.type
_entity_poly.pdbx_seq_one_letter_code
_entity_poly.pdbx_strand_id
1 'polypeptide(L)'
;LLESRGLGDVYKRQVICGLKGLVPETNLLFGEHMQKHFNVSKDNFLVIGGPCHAEEVALEKLSYLTIGSSNLNLCKLISEKFKCKYINVKSSDDVIGIEYASMLKNIFALAVGISNGLGYGDNYQSVLVSNSIKEMKRFISKRHKIKRNINNSAYLGDLLVTGYSSFSRNRMFGNMIGEGYTVKAAQLEMKMVAEGYIATKKAYILNEESDKKVKIPIIDAVYKICLLYTSD
;
A
#
# COMPACT_ATOMS: atom_id res chain seq x y z
N LEU A 1 -20.08 12.30 -39.84
CA LEU A 1 -20.90 11.74 -38.75
C LEU A 1 -19.98 11.51 -37.54
N LEU A 2 -19.92 12.50 -36.67
CA LEU A 2 -19.45 12.33 -35.29
C LEU A 2 -20.60 11.61 -34.58
N GLU A 3 -20.60 10.29 -34.60
CA GLU A 3 -21.41 9.52 -33.67
C GLU A 3 -20.93 9.91 -32.25
N SER A 4 -21.82 10.58 -31.54
CA SER A 4 -21.65 10.74 -30.08
C SER A 4 -21.58 9.34 -29.51
N ARG A 5 -20.36 8.89 -29.20
CA ARG A 5 -20.17 7.71 -28.37
C ARG A 5 -20.79 8.06 -27.04
N GLY A 6 -22.06 7.64 -26.89
CA GLY A 6 -22.88 8.02 -25.76
C GLY A 6 -22.29 7.61 -24.45
N LEU A 7 -22.72 8.24 -23.37
CA LEU A 7 -22.44 7.94 -21.96
C LEU A 7 -22.44 6.43 -21.63
N GLY A 8 -23.12 5.59 -22.43
CA GLY A 8 -23.12 4.13 -22.31
C GLY A 8 -21.75 3.45 -22.44
N ASP A 9 -20.79 4.04 -23.15
CA ASP A 9 -19.44 3.48 -23.27
C ASP A 9 -18.55 3.77 -22.04
N VAL A 10 -18.85 4.80 -21.27
CA VAL A 10 -18.14 5.12 -20.02
C VAL A 10 -18.37 4.03 -18.99
N TYR A 11 -19.55 3.44 -18.91
CA TYR A 11 -19.89 2.37 -17.97
C TYR A 11 -19.27 1.01 -18.30
N LYS A 12 -18.71 0.85 -19.51
CA LYS A 12 -18.04 -0.38 -19.95
C LYS A 12 -16.52 -0.35 -19.75
N ARG A 13 -15.95 0.80 -19.38
CA ARG A 13 -14.51 0.95 -19.19
C ARG A 13 -14.07 0.33 -17.86
N GLN A 14 -12.92 -0.33 -17.90
CA GLN A 14 -12.27 -0.84 -16.70
C GLN A 14 -11.40 0.25 -16.09
N VAL A 15 -11.37 0.27 -14.75
CA VAL A 15 -10.46 1.11 -13.96
C VAL A 15 -9.39 0.22 -13.37
N ILE A 16 -8.14 0.49 -13.69
CA ILE A 16 -6.98 -0.22 -13.11
C ILE A 16 -6.25 0.76 -12.20
N CYS A 17 -6.21 0.46 -10.91
CA CYS A 17 -5.66 1.32 -9.88
C CYS A 17 -4.30 0.81 -9.41
N GLY A 18 -3.25 1.64 -9.52
CA GLY A 18 -1.94 1.44 -8.90
C GLY A 18 -1.67 2.38 -7.72
N LEU A 19 -2.66 3.20 -7.32
CA LEU A 19 -2.54 4.13 -6.21
C LEU A 19 -2.46 3.38 -4.88
N LYS A 20 -1.78 3.99 -3.92
CA LYS A 20 -1.56 3.43 -2.58
C LYS A 20 -2.08 4.41 -1.53
N GLY A 21 -2.93 3.92 -0.64
CA GLY A 21 -3.49 4.73 0.42
C GLY A 21 -4.99 4.96 0.28
N LEU A 22 -5.52 5.86 1.11
CA LEU A 22 -6.92 6.27 1.12
C LEU A 22 -7.09 7.60 0.39
N VAL A 23 -8.24 7.79 -0.24
CA VAL A 23 -8.59 9.06 -0.85
C VAL A 23 -8.63 10.16 0.22
N PRO A 24 -7.91 11.29 0.03
CA PRO A 24 -7.75 12.30 1.07
C PRO A 24 -9.06 12.84 1.62
N GLU A 25 -10.01 13.15 0.75
CA GLU A 25 -11.25 13.86 1.09
C GLU A 25 -12.29 12.94 1.75
N THR A 26 -12.27 11.65 1.40
CA THR A 26 -13.32 10.70 1.81
C THR A 26 -12.85 9.64 2.80
N ASN A 27 -11.54 9.47 2.97
CA ASN A 27 -10.92 8.37 3.72
C ASN A 27 -11.35 6.97 3.26
N LEU A 28 -11.91 6.85 2.06
CA LEU A 28 -12.28 5.57 1.45
C LEU A 28 -11.08 4.94 0.74
N LEU A 29 -11.10 3.62 0.56
CA LEU A 29 -10.28 2.94 -0.42
C LEU A 29 -10.64 3.47 -1.82
N PHE A 30 -9.66 3.45 -2.74
CA PHE A 30 -9.90 4.00 -4.08
C PHE A 30 -11.01 3.26 -4.82
N GLY A 31 -11.09 1.94 -4.67
CA GLY A 31 -12.19 1.14 -5.24
C GLY A 31 -13.57 1.52 -4.68
N GLU A 32 -13.66 1.75 -3.38
CA GLU A 32 -14.91 2.22 -2.74
C GLU A 32 -15.27 3.64 -3.20
N HIS A 33 -14.27 4.52 -3.33
CA HIS A 33 -14.47 5.88 -3.82
C HIS A 33 -14.99 5.89 -5.27
N MET A 34 -14.37 5.09 -6.15
CA MET A 34 -14.79 4.98 -7.55
C MET A 34 -16.22 4.43 -7.68
N GLN A 35 -16.58 3.46 -6.83
CA GLN A 35 -17.95 2.94 -6.80
C GLN A 35 -18.95 4.00 -6.34
N LYS A 36 -18.64 4.71 -5.25
CA LYS A 36 -19.57 5.63 -4.60
C LYS A 36 -19.78 6.93 -5.36
N HIS A 37 -18.70 7.50 -5.93
CA HIS A 37 -18.71 8.83 -6.53
C HIS A 37 -18.74 8.82 -8.06
N PHE A 38 -18.30 7.74 -8.70
CA PHE A 38 -18.22 7.62 -10.16
C PHE A 38 -19.05 6.45 -10.71
N ASN A 39 -19.78 5.76 -9.85
CA ASN A 39 -20.65 4.64 -10.21
C ASN A 39 -19.94 3.51 -10.98
N VAL A 40 -18.64 3.33 -10.72
CA VAL A 40 -17.84 2.24 -11.31
C VAL A 40 -18.25 0.94 -10.65
N SER A 41 -18.69 -0.04 -11.45
CA SER A 41 -19.01 -1.38 -10.94
C SER A 41 -17.76 -2.04 -10.32
N LYS A 42 -17.96 -2.80 -9.23
CA LYS A 42 -16.88 -3.62 -8.63
C LYS A 42 -16.25 -4.56 -9.65
N ASP A 43 -17.04 -5.08 -10.59
CA ASP A 43 -16.58 -6.01 -11.62
C ASP A 43 -15.70 -5.34 -12.69
N ASN A 44 -15.75 -4.01 -12.78
CA ASN A 44 -14.93 -3.21 -13.70
C ASN A 44 -13.75 -2.52 -12.99
N PHE A 45 -13.56 -2.77 -11.71
CA PHE A 45 -12.44 -2.23 -10.93
C PHE A 45 -11.37 -3.30 -10.69
N LEU A 46 -10.11 -2.91 -10.92
CA LEU A 46 -8.95 -3.74 -10.67
C LEU A 46 -7.92 -2.95 -9.85
N VAL A 47 -7.23 -3.63 -8.95
CA VAL A 47 -6.11 -3.07 -8.18
C VAL A 47 -4.82 -3.80 -8.50
N ILE A 48 -3.71 -3.08 -8.52
CA ILE A 48 -2.37 -3.63 -8.70
C ILE A 48 -1.58 -3.49 -7.40
N GLY A 49 -1.00 -4.60 -6.94
CA GLY A 49 -0.07 -4.65 -5.81
C GLY A 49 1.10 -5.59 -6.09
N GLY A 50 2.03 -5.70 -5.14
CA GLY A 50 3.16 -6.62 -5.22
C GLY A 50 4.52 -5.93 -5.40
N PRO A 51 5.63 -6.67 -5.19
CA PRO A 51 6.99 -6.17 -5.26
C PRO A 51 7.39 -5.86 -6.70
N CYS A 52 7.30 -4.58 -7.07
CA CYS A 52 7.56 -4.09 -8.42
C CYS A 52 8.02 -2.63 -8.37
N HIS A 53 9.30 -2.42 -8.12
CA HIS A 53 9.91 -1.08 -8.17
C HIS A 53 10.16 -0.67 -9.61
N ALA A 54 9.77 0.56 -9.97
CA ALA A 54 9.89 1.07 -11.35
C ALA A 54 11.34 1.06 -11.85
N GLU A 55 12.29 1.35 -10.96
CA GLU A 55 13.72 1.35 -11.24
C GLU A 55 14.22 -0.05 -11.62
N GLU A 56 13.75 -1.09 -10.95
CA GLU A 56 14.10 -2.48 -11.28
C GLU A 56 13.42 -2.94 -12.57
N VAL A 57 12.18 -2.56 -12.80
CA VAL A 57 11.46 -2.86 -14.05
C VAL A 57 12.15 -2.20 -15.24
N ALA A 58 12.59 -0.95 -15.10
CA ALA A 58 13.35 -0.26 -16.14
C ALA A 58 14.68 -0.95 -16.50
N LEU A 59 15.25 -1.70 -15.55
CA LEU A 59 16.45 -2.53 -15.75
C LEU A 59 16.12 -3.98 -16.11
N GLU A 60 14.88 -4.27 -16.48
CA GLU A 60 14.38 -5.62 -16.82
C GLU A 60 14.63 -6.66 -15.71
N LYS A 61 14.67 -6.24 -14.44
CA LYS A 61 14.78 -7.15 -13.31
C LYS A 61 13.47 -7.87 -13.06
N LEU A 62 13.55 -9.13 -12.65
CA LEU A 62 12.37 -9.97 -12.41
C LEU A 62 11.48 -9.36 -11.31
N SER A 63 10.28 -9.00 -11.70
CA SER A 63 9.29 -8.33 -10.86
C SER A 63 8.00 -9.13 -10.77
N TYR A 64 7.23 -8.91 -9.70
CA TYR A 64 6.02 -9.67 -9.43
C TYR A 64 4.85 -8.72 -9.14
N LEU A 65 3.81 -8.82 -9.95
CA LEU A 65 2.55 -8.12 -9.74
C LEU A 65 1.47 -9.09 -9.25
N THR A 66 0.55 -8.55 -8.50
CA THR A 66 -0.74 -9.18 -8.22
C THR A 66 -1.82 -8.21 -8.66
N ILE A 67 -2.70 -8.67 -9.56
CA ILE A 67 -3.87 -7.91 -9.98
C ILE A 67 -5.07 -8.50 -9.25
N GLY A 68 -5.81 -7.63 -8.56
CA GLY A 68 -7.02 -7.98 -7.81
C GLY A 68 -8.28 -7.47 -8.51
N SER A 69 -9.32 -8.31 -8.62
CA SER A 69 -10.65 -7.92 -9.10
C SER A 69 -11.71 -8.89 -8.58
N SER A 70 -12.93 -8.40 -8.32
CA SER A 70 -14.10 -9.27 -8.08
C SER A 70 -14.45 -10.10 -9.32
N ASN A 71 -14.18 -9.59 -10.51
CA ASN A 71 -14.32 -10.32 -11.77
C ASN A 71 -13.02 -11.06 -12.12
N LEU A 72 -12.92 -12.32 -11.72
CA LEU A 72 -11.74 -13.14 -11.95
C LEU A 72 -11.42 -13.39 -13.43
N ASN A 73 -12.41 -13.40 -14.31
CA ASN A 73 -12.19 -13.56 -15.76
C ASN A 73 -11.51 -12.32 -16.32
N LEU A 74 -12.02 -11.14 -15.98
CA LEU A 74 -11.39 -9.86 -16.33
C LEU A 74 -9.99 -9.76 -15.71
N CYS A 75 -9.83 -10.16 -14.44
CA CYS A 75 -8.56 -10.18 -13.75
C CYS A 75 -7.52 -11.01 -14.51
N LYS A 76 -7.84 -12.21 -14.94
CA LYS A 76 -6.96 -13.07 -15.73
C LYS A 76 -6.61 -12.46 -17.08
N LEU A 77 -7.62 -11.93 -17.79
CA LEU A 77 -7.41 -11.28 -19.09
C LEU A 77 -6.42 -10.12 -18.99
N ILE A 78 -6.59 -9.26 -17.98
CA ILE A 78 -5.70 -8.12 -17.75
C ILE A 78 -4.32 -8.60 -17.27
N SER A 79 -4.25 -9.61 -16.40
CA SER A 79 -2.99 -10.18 -15.93
C SER A 79 -2.09 -10.64 -17.08
N GLU A 80 -2.66 -11.30 -18.09
CA GLU A 80 -1.90 -11.74 -19.27
C GLU A 80 -1.37 -10.54 -20.12
N LYS A 81 -2.05 -9.40 -20.10
CA LYS A 81 -1.58 -8.17 -20.79
C LYS A 81 -0.39 -7.50 -20.09
N PHE A 82 -0.28 -7.66 -18.77
CA PHE A 82 0.86 -7.12 -18.00
C PHE A 82 2.06 -8.07 -17.93
N LYS A 83 1.87 -9.33 -18.31
CA LYS A 83 2.91 -10.35 -18.23
C LYS A 83 3.93 -10.17 -19.34
N CYS A 84 5.21 -10.24 -18.99
CA CYS A 84 6.31 -10.23 -19.96
C CYS A 84 7.50 -11.03 -19.43
N LYS A 85 8.64 -11.01 -20.14
CA LYS A 85 9.84 -11.78 -19.79
C LYS A 85 10.33 -11.54 -18.35
N TYR A 86 10.18 -10.32 -17.85
CA TYR A 86 10.66 -9.90 -16.52
C TYR A 86 9.53 -9.45 -15.57
N ILE A 87 8.26 -9.58 -15.95
CA ILE A 87 7.12 -9.32 -15.07
C ILE A 87 6.24 -10.56 -14.98
N ASN A 88 6.18 -11.14 -13.79
CA ASN A 88 5.23 -12.20 -13.44
C ASN A 88 3.98 -11.59 -12.82
N VAL A 89 2.81 -12.08 -13.21
CA VAL A 89 1.53 -11.57 -12.72
C VAL A 89 0.68 -12.70 -12.16
N LYS A 90 0.11 -12.46 -10.98
CA LYS A 90 -0.89 -13.33 -10.33
C LYS A 90 -2.23 -12.61 -10.25
N SER A 91 -3.31 -13.37 -10.40
CA SER A 91 -4.68 -12.89 -10.19
C SER A 91 -5.14 -13.17 -8.76
N SER A 92 -5.97 -12.26 -8.21
CA SER A 92 -6.57 -12.38 -6.88
C SER A 92 -7.99 -11.82 -6.89
N ASP A 93 -8.84 -12.31 -6.00
CA ASP A 93 -10.17 -11.77 -5.71
C ASP A 93 -10.18 -10.78 -4.53
N ASP A 94 -9.05 -10.64 -3.83
CA ASP A 94 -8.93 -9.81 -2.62
C ASP A 94 -8.57 -8.36 -2.92
N VAL A 95 -9.44 -7.64 -3.62
CA VAL A 95 -9.26 -6.21 -3.96
C VAL A 95 -8.98 -5.38 -2.70
N ILE A 96 -9.87 -5.45 -1.72
CA ILE A 96 -9.79 -4.66 -0.47
C ILE A 96 -8.50 -4.96 0.30
N GLY A 97 -8.12 -6.23 0.38
CA GLY A 97 -6.90 -6.61 1.07
C GLY A 97 -5.64 -6.07 0.39
N ILE A 98 -5.58 -6.07 -0.95
CA ILE A 98 -4.45 -5.54 -1.71
C ILE A 98 -4.36 -4.01 -1.55
N GLU A 99 -5.48 -3.28 -1.58
CA GLU A 99 -5.49 -1.83 -1.37
C GLU A 99 -4.98 -1.47 0.04
N TYR A 100 -5.51 -2.12 1.10
CA TYR A 100 -5.01 -1.90 2.46
C TYR A 100 -3.55 -2.30 2.63
N ALA A 101 -3.13 -3.44 2.08
CA ALA A 101 -1.75 -3.89 2.17
C ALA A 101 -0.78 -2.89 1.52
N SER A 102 -1.15 -2.36 0.35
CA SER A 102 -0.37 -1.34 -0.37
C SER A 102 -0.21 -0.03 0.42
N MET A 103 -1.21 0.33 1.23
CA MET A 103 -1.12 1.45 2.17
C MET A 103 -0.24 1.12 3.38
N LEU A 104 -0.54 -0.01 4.05
CA LEU A 104 0.10 -0.39 5.31
C LEU A 104 1.58 -0.68 5.17
N LYS A 105 2.02 -1.29 4.05
CA LYS A 105 3.44 -1.55 3.80
C LYS A 105 4.29 -0.27 3.88
N ASN A 106 3.75 0.87 3.44
CA ASN A 106 4.45 2.14 3.46
C ASN A 106 4.67 2.63 4.90
N ILE A 107 3.69 2.40 5.79
CA ILE A 107 3.81 2.71 7.22
C ILE A 107 4.89 1.82 7.87
N PHE A 108 4.84 0.52 7.57
CA PHE A 108 5.82 -0.42 8.12
C PHE A 108 7.23 -0.20 7.58
N ALA A 109 7.37 0.20 6.31
CA ALA A 109 8.67 0.59 5.75
C ALA A 109 9.24 1.84 6.46
N LEU A 110 8.38 2.78 6.84
CA LEU A 110 8.76 3.94 7.65
C LEU A 110 9.23 3.49 9.04
N ALA A 111 8.53 2.55 9.69
CA ALA A 111 8.96 1.97 10.97
C ALA A 111 10.34 1.28 10.88
N VAL A 112 10.57 0.50 9.80
CA VAL A 112 11.87 -0.13 9.53
C VAL A 112 12.96 0.94 9.35
N GLY A 113 12.64 2.02 8.61
CA GLY A 113 13.55 3.17 8.45
C GLY A 113 13.91 3.80 9.80
N ILE A 114 12.91 4.11 10.64
CA ILE A 114 13.14 4.68 11.98
C ILE A 114 14.08 3.77 12.79
N SER A 115 13.80 2.47 12.81
CA SER A 115 14.65 1.52 13.56
C SER A 115 16.08 1.46 13.02
N ASN A 116 16.27 1.63 11.71
CA ASN A 116 17.57 1.69 11.07
C ASN A 116 18.34 2.97 11.49
N GLY A 117 17.69 4.13 11.42
CA GLY A 117 18.28 5.41 11.83
C GLY A 117 18.65 5.47 13.33
N LEU A 118 17.91 4.76 14.17
CA LEU A 118 18.23 4.55 15.60
C LEU A 118 19.40 3.57 15.81
N GLY A 119 19.98 2.98 14.77
CA GLY A 119 21.07 2.02 14.86
C GLY A 119 20.67 0.61 15.27
N TYR A 120 19.39 0.26 15.21
CA TYR A 120 18.94 -1.11 15.47
C TYR A 120 19.34 -2.03 14.32
N GLY A 121 19.98 -3.17 14.66
CA GLY A 121 20.50 -4.11 13.69
C GLY A 121 19.45 -5.01 13.04
N ASP A 122 19.91 -5.88 12.12
CA ASP A 122 19.07 -6.75 11.28
C ASP A 122 18.20 -7.72 12.09
N ASN A 123 18.66 -8.18 13.25
CA ASN A 123 17.86 -9.04 14.15
C ASN A 123 16.57 -8.33 14.58
N TYR A 124 16.66 -7.07 14.98
CA TYR A 124 15.50 -6.28 15.36
C TYR A 124 14.59 -6.00 14.16
N GLN A 125 15.17 -5.58 13.03
CA GLN A 125 14.41 -5.30 11.81
C GLN A 125 13.65 -6.53 11.33
N SER A 126 14.24 -7.72 11.39
CA SER A 126 13.60 -8.98 11.04
C SER A 126 12.36 -9.28 11.91
N VAL A 127 12.48 -9.04 13.23
CA VAL A 127 11.35 -9.19 14.17
C VAL A 127 10.29 -8.12 13.91
N LEU A 128 10.70 -6.88 13.65
CA LEU A 128 9.78 -5.77 13.33
C LEU A 128 8.96 -6.08 12.08
N VAL A 129 9.58 -6.56 10.99
CA VAL A 129 8.88 -6.96 9.76
C VAL A 129 7.95 -8.15 10.02
N SER A 130 8.39 -9.15 10.78
CA SER A 130 7.55 -10.28 11.18
C SER A 130 6.31 -9.85 11.98
N ASN A 131 6.43 -8.85 12.84
CA ASN A 131 5.31 -8.30 13.59
C ASN A 131 4.44 -7.38 12.70
N SER A 132 5.04 -6.67 11.76
CA SER A 132 4.33 -5.82 10.79
C SER A 132 3.36 -6.64 9.93
N ILE A 133 3.76 -7.82 9.44
CA ILE A 133 2.85 -8.67 8.66
C ILE A 133 1.70 -9.23 9.51
N LYS A 134 1.94 -9.53 10.78
CA LYS A 134 0.87 -9.93 11.71
C LYS A 134 -0.10 -8.79 11.99
N GLU A 135 0.41 -7.56 12.14
CA GLU A 135 -0.39 -6.36 12.34
C GLU A 135 -1.21 -6.02 11.09
N MET A 136 -0.60 -6.09 9.90
CA MET A 136 -1.28 -5.97 8.61
C MET A 136 -2.45 -6.95 8.51
N LYS A 137 -2.21 -8.24 8.77
CA LYS A 137 -3.25 -9.28 8.75
C LYS A 137 -4.41 -8.93 9.68
N ARG A 138 -4.11 -8.52 10.91
CA ARG A 138 -5.08 -8.15 11.93
C ARG A 138 -5.93 -6.95 11.48
N PHE A 139 -5.27 -5.90 10.98
CA PHE A 139 -5.91 -4.70 10.49
C PHE A 139 -6.87 -4.96 9.32
N ILE A 140 -6.40 -5.71 8.31
CA ILE A 140 -7.19 -6.03 7.12
C ILE A 140 -8.36 -6.98 7.46
N SER A 141 -8.09 -8.05 8.24
CA SER A 141 -9.11 -9.06 8.57
C SER A 141 -10.27 -8.49 9.37
N LYS A 142 -10.05 -7.39 10.10
CA LYS A 142 -11.12 -6.69 10.80
C LYS A 142 -12.09 -5.98 9.86
N ARG A 143 -11.57 -5.44 8.76
CA ARG A 143 -12.32 -4.64 7.78
C ARG A 143 -12.90 -5.47 6.64
N HIS A 144 -12.19 -6.52 6.27
CA HIS A 144 -12.61 -7.44 5.23
C HIS A 144 -12.26 -8.88 5.61
N LYS A 145 -13.26 -9.59 6.13
CA LYS A 145 -13.11 -10.93 6.70
C LYS A 145 -13.18 -12.01 5.62
N ILE A 146 -12.04 -12.36 5.05
CA ILE A 146 -11.88 -13.50 4.15
C ILE A 146 -10.69 -14.37 4.58
N LYS A 147 -10.64 -15.61 4.08
CA LYS A 147 -9.46 -16.47 4.24
C LYS A 147 -8.34 -15.97 3.33
N ARG A 148 -7.35 -15.30 3.92
CA ARG A 148 -6.24 -14.65 3.21
C ARG A 148 -4.91 -15.32 3.54
N ASN A 149 -4.14 -15.66 2.49
CA ASN A 149 -2.74 -16.03 2.68
C ASN A 149 -1.86 -14.77 2.67
N ILE A 150 -1.53 -14.30 3.87
CA ILE A 150 -0.74 -13.08 4.07
C ILE A 150 0.71 -13.21 3.57
N ASN A 151 1.19 -14.43 3.29
CA ASN A 151 2.55 -14.67 2.77
C ASN A 151 2.65 -14.47 1.25
N ASN A 152 1.54 -14.18 0.56
CA ASN A 152 1.56 -13.91 -0.87
C ASN A 152 2.33 -12.62 -1.20
N SER A 153 2.78 -12.52 -2.46
CA SER A 153 3.61 -11.42 -2.96
C SER A 153 2.97 -10.03 -2.78
N ALA A 154 1.65 -9.91 -2.88
CA ALA A 154 0.94 -8.65 -2.66
C ALA A 154 0.95 -8.16 -1.20
N TYR A 155 1.29 -9.00 -0.25
CA TYR A 155 1.35 -8.68 1.19
C TYR A 155 2.79 -8.74 1.69
N LEU A 156 3.27 -9.92 2.09
CA LEU A 156 4.62 -10.10 2.65
C LEU A 156 5.70 -9.71 1.64
N GLY A 157 5.59 -10.13 0.38
CA GLY A 157 6.61 -9.82 -0.64
C GLY A 157 6.76 -8.32 -0.87
N ASP A 158 5.63 -7.61 -0.98
CA ASP A 158 5.62 -6.15 -1.18
C ASP A 158 6.08 -5.39 0.09
N LEU A 159 5.76 -5.90 1.27
CA LEU A 159 6.28 -5.38 2.54
C LEU A 159 7.80 -5.54 2.62
N LEU A 160 8.33 -6.71 2.31
CA LEU A 160 9.78 -7.00 2.37
C LEU A 160 10.55 -6.06 1.44
N VAL A 161 10.16 -5.99 0.17
CA VAL A 161 10.88 -5.11 -0.77
C VAL A 161 10.78 -3.64 -0.36
N THR A 162 9.63 -3.18 0.13
CA THR A 162 9.46 -1.78 0.56
C THR A 162 10.25 -1.47 1.84
N GLY A 163 10.37 -2.43 2.76
CA GLY A 163 11.10 -2.28 4.02
C GLY A 163 12.62 -2.35 3.89
N TYR A 164 13.13 -3.13 2.92
CA TYR A 164 14.57 -3.34 2.78
C TYR A 164 15.22 -2.60 1.60
N SER A 165 14.44 -2.21 0.59
CA SER A 165 14.97 -1.53 -0.59
C SER A 165 15.53 -0.15 -0.26
N SER A 166 16.70 0.18 -0.82
CA SER A 166 17.27 1.52 -0.80
C SER A 166 16.46 2.53 -1.63
N PHE A 167 15.64 2.07 -2.58
CA PHE A 167 14.72 2.90 -3.35
C PHE A 167 13.44 3.29 -2.59
N SER A 168 13.22 2.72 -1.40
CA SER A 168 12.01 2.99 -0.62
C SER A 168 12.07 4.37 0.03
N ARG A 169 11.30 5.30 -0.52
CA ARG A 169 11.14 6.67 0.04
C ARG A 169 10.65 6.65 1.48
N ASN A 170 9.76 5.74 1.82
CA ASN A 170 9.24 5.60 3.19
C ASN A 170 10.33 5.14 4.15
N ARG A 171 11.18 4.18 3.73
CA ARG A 171 12.33 3.75 4.52
C ARG A 171 13.34 4.86 4.70
N MET A 172 13.66 5.61 3.64
CA MET A 172 14.58 6.75 3.69
C MET A 172 14.07 7.83 4.65
N PHE A 173 12.79 8.20 4.54
CA PHE A 173 12.17 9.17 5.45
C PHE A 173 12.23 8.71 6.91
N GLY A 174 11.90 7.44 7.17
CA GLY A 174 11.99 6.85 8.49
C GLY A 174 13.43 6.88 9.04
N ASN A 175 14.42 6.60 8.19
CA ASN A 175 15.84 6.64 8.58
C ASN A 175 16.25 8.03 9.08
N MET A 176 15.88 9.09 8.34
CA MET A 176 16.15 10.48 8.73
C MET A 176 15.49 10.81 10.09
N ILE A 177 14.24 10.39 10.31
CA ILE A 177 13.57 10.57 11.61
C ILE A 177 14.33 9.84 12.72
N GLY A 178 14.77 8.60 12.47
CA GLY A 178 15.57 7.82 13.43
C GLY A 178 16.94 8.44 13.74
N GLU A 179 17.54 9.14 12.79
CA GLU A 179 18.78 9.92 12.93
C GLU A 179 18.56 11.25 13.66
N GLY A 180 17.32 11.61 14.01
CA GLY A 180 17.00 12.82 14.78
C GLY A 180 16.53 14.01 13.95
N TYR A 181 16.26 13.85 12.65
CA TYR A 181 15.63 14.91 11.88
C TYR A 181 14.18 15.13 12.35
N THR A 182 13.77 16.41 12.40
CA THR A 182 12.35 16.72 12.53
C THR A 182 11.61 16.29 11.27
N VAL A 183 10.30 16.03 11.37
CA VAL A 183 9.46 15.70 10.21
C VAL A 183 9.58 16.76 9.13
N LYS A 184 9.55 18.03 9.52
CA LYS A 184 9.66 19.16 8.59
C LYS A 184 11.01 19.18 7.86
N ALA A 185 12.11 18.96 8.59
CA ALA A 185 13.44 18.90 7.99
C ALA A 185 13.56 17.74 7.00
N ALA A 186 13.09 16.54 7.39
CA ALA A 186 13.09 15.36 6.53
C ALA A 186 12.21 15.57 5.27
N GLN A 187 11.06 16.23 5.38
CA GLN A 187 10.20 16.56 4.23
C GLN A 187 10.85 17.56 3.26
N LEU A 188 11.60 18.53 3.78
CA LEU A 188 12.31 19.52 2.96
C LEU A 188 13.49 18.88 2.21
N GLU A 189 14.21 17.97 2.85
CA GLU A 189 15.34 17.26 2.24
C GLU A 189 14.89 16.27 1.16
N MET A 190 13.73 15.67 1.34
CA MET A 190 13.18 14.72 0.37
C MET A 190 12.50 15.45 -0.81
N LYS A 191 12.95 15.16 -2.04
CA LYS A 191 12.32 15.68 -3.27
C LYS A 191 10.92 15.12 -3.55
N MET A 192 10.50 14.07 -2.84
CA MET A 192 9.24 13.36 -3.08
C MET A 192 8.58 12.99 -1.75
N VAL A 193 7.25 12.99 -1.74
CA VAL A 193 6.44 12.68 -0.55
C VAL A 193 6.62 11.22 -0.11
N ALA A 194 6.84 11.02 1.19
CA ALA A 194 6.76 9.72 1.84
C ALA A 194 5.29 9.41 2.18
N GLU A 195 4.64 8.60 1.35
CA GLU A 195 3.21 8.25 1.48
C GLU A 195 2.88 7.61 2.84
N GLY A 196 3.85 6.89 3.44
CA GLY A 196 3.70 6.26 4.74
C GLY A 196 3.40 7.24 5.88
N TYR A 197 3.92 8.46 5.81
CA TYR A 197 3.62 9.51 6.78
C TYR A 197 2.11 9.86 6.79
N ILE A 198 1.55 10.15 5.62
CA ILE A 198 0.12 10.47 5.46
C ILE A 198 -0.74 9.24 5.81
N ALA A 199 -0.34 8.07 5.33
CA ALA A 199 -1.03 6.81 5.58
C ALA A 199 -1.09 6.45 7.07
N THR A 200 -0.06 6.79 7.84
CA THR A 200 -0.01 6.55 9.29
C THR A 200 -1.16 7.24 10.01
N LYS A 201 -1.34 8.54 9.77
CA LYS A 201 -2.44 9.32 10.37
C LYS A 201 -3.79 8.70 10.04
N LYS A 202 -4.01 8.38 8.76
CA LYS A 202 -5.27 7.80 8.29
C LYS A 202 -5.54 6.41 8.87
N ALA A 203 -4.54 5.53 8.90
CA ALA A 203 -4.69 4.19 9.46
C ALA A 203 -4.98 4.23 10.97
N TYR A 204 -4.32 5.14 11.70
CA TYR A 204 -4.55 5.35 13.12
C TYR A 204 -5.99 5.82 13.37
N ILE A 205 -6.43 6.90 12.72
CA ILE A 205 -7.79 7.44 12.86
C ILE A 205 -8.84 6.38 12.50
N LEU A 206 -8.66 5.70 11.37
CA LEU A 206 -9.57 4.64 10.91
C LEU A 206 -9.71 3.50 11.94
N ASN A 207 -8.67 3.22 12.72
CA ASN A 207 -8.75 2.25 13.81
C ASN A 207 -9.44 2.82 15.04
N GLU A 208 -9.19 4.09 15.39
CA GLU A 208 -9.79 4.77 16.54
C GLU A 208 -11.30 4.98 16.37
N GLU A 209 -11.75 5.31 15.17
CA GLU A 209 -13.18 5.50 14.84
C GLU A 209 -13.94 4.17 14.65
N SER A 210 -13.25 3.04 14.64
CA SER A 210 -13.89 1.73 14.48
C SER A 210 -14.56 1.27 15.79
N ASP A 211 -15.79 0.78 15.72
CA ASP A 211 -16.54 0.20 16.87
C ASP A 211 -15.76 -0.92 17.60
N LYS A 212 -14.91 -1.60 16.86
CA LYS A 212 -14.04 -2.67 17.37
C LYS A 212 -12.62 -2.44 16.95
N LYS A 213 -11.86 -1.72 17.75
CA LYS A 213 -10.44 -1.46 17.54
C LYS A 213 -9.63 -2.75 17.54
N VAL A 214 -8.56 -2.78 16.74
CA VAL A 214 -7.57 -3.85 16.77
C VAL A 214 -6.25 -3.33 17.33
N LYS A 215 -5.41 -4.23 17.85
CA LYS A 215 -4.07 -3.86 18.32
C LYS A 215 -3.17 -3.51 17.13
N ILE A 216 -2.69 -2.27 17.09
CA ILE A 216 -1.84 -1.71 16.02
C ILE A 216 -0.56 -1.07 16.60
N PRO A 217 0.24 -1.81 17.40
CA PRO A 217 1.34 -1.22 18.15
C PRO A 217 2.41 -0.56 17.27
N ILE A 218 2.65 -1.05 16.05
CA ILE A 218 3.65 -0.46 15.16
C ILE A 218 3.10 0.81 14.52
N ILE A 219 1.88 0.80 14.02
CA ILE A 219 1.20 2.00 13.49
C ILE A 219 1.10 3.08 14.57
N ASP A 220 0.73 2.69 15.80
CA ASP A 220 0.64 3.60 16.95
C ASP A 220 1.99 4.22 17.29
N ALA A 221 3.07 3.43 17.30
CA ALA A 221 4.41 3.93 17.53
C ALA A 221 4.87 4.93 16.46
N VAL A 222 4.65 4.59 15.17
CA VAL A 222 4.97 5.50 14.05
C VAL A 222 4.13 6.78 14.14
N TYR A 223 2.84 6.66 14.48
CA TYR A 223 1.96 7.81 14.67
C TYR A 223 2.49 8.76 15.75
N LYS A 224 2.85 8.22 16.91
CA LYS A 224 3.41 9.00 18.01
C LYS A 224 4.72 9.68 17.63
N ILE A 225 5.65 8.93 17.05
CA ILE A 225 6.95 9.47 16.65
C ILE A 225 6.77 10.60 15.62
N CYS A 226 6.03 10.36 14.54
CA CYS A 226 5.99 11.29 13.41
C CYS A 226 4.97 12.42 13.56
N LEU A 227 3.93 12.24 14.40
CA LEU A 227 2.79 13.18 14.43
C LEU A 227 2.57 13.82 15.79
N LEU A 228 3.20 13.31 16.87
CA LEU A 228 3.08 13.90 18.20
C LEU A 228 4.40 14.44 18.75
N TYR A 229 5.53 13.78 18.48
CA TYR A 229 6.80 14.14 19.11
C TYR A 229 7.81 14.85 18.20
N THR A 230 7.60 14.85 16.88
CA THR A 230 8.53 15.41 15.90
C THR A 230 7.88 16.43 14.95
N SER A 231 6.67 16.89 15.29
CA SER A 231 5.89 17.81 14.43
C SER A 231 6.27 19.28 14.56
N ASP A 232 7.16 19.66 15.50
CA ASP A 232 7.59 21.07 15.74
C ASP A 232 8.94 21.36 15.08
#